data_d93f112ca8534894ec6e011d14977783
#
_entry.id   d93f112ca8534894ec6e011d14977783
#
_cell.length_a   1.000
_cell.length_b   1.000
_cell.length_c   1.000
_cell.angle_alpha   90.00
_cell.angle_beta   90.00
_cell.angle_gamma   90.00
#
_symmetry.space_group_name_H-M   'P 1'
#
loop_
_entity.id
_entity.type
_entity.pdbx_description
1 polymer ?
#
loop_
_entity_poly.entity_id
_entity_poly.type
_entity_poly.pdbx_seq_one_letter_code
_entity_poly.pdbx_strand_id
1 'polypeptide(L)'
;MSEQPQMIENKRPTLAEIMASPRSTFVDVAGMPWKESKFPGIEVKILYEDAATGMLTVITRMAPGSFIPLHTHTEVEQTYVMEGSLEDEQNAATAGNFVWRPAGNTHVAHAPKGCLSISFFIKPNKFFDDVLWFNALDTKT
;
A
#
# COMPACT_ATOMS: atom_id res chain seq x y z
N MET A 1 53.23 -6.22 -8.78
CA MET A 1 52.59 -7.18 -7.85
C MET A 1 51.12 -6.89 -7.81
N SER A 2 50.30 -7.79 -8.34
CA SER A 2 48.85 -7.66 -8.24
C SER A 2 48.43 -8.15 -6.85
N GLU A 3 47.87 -7.25 -6.05
CA GLU A 3 47.16 -7.66 -4.84
C GLU A 3 45.97 -8.53 -5.26
N GLN A 4 45.97 -9.78 -4.83
CA GLN A 4 44.83 -10.63 -4.99
C GLN A 4 43.68 -10.04 -4.12
N PRO A 5 42.45 -9.91 -4.64
CA PRO A 5 41.35 -9.47 -3.82
C PRO A 5 41.19 -10.44 -2.66
N GLN A 6 41.22 -9.92 -1.44
CA GLN A 6 40.93 -10.70 -0.25
C GLN A 6 39.51 -11.23 -0.41
N MET A 7 39.38 -12.56 -0.48
CA MET A 7 38.07 -13.20 -0.40
C MET A 7 37.52 -12.92 0.99
N ILE A 8 36.42 -12.16 1.06
CA ILE A 8 35.65 -12.01 2.29
C ILE A 8 35.02 -13.38 2.57
N GLU A 9 35.57 -14.09 3.57
CA GLU A 9 34.96 -15.30 4.06
C GLU A 9 33.57 -14.94 4.65
N ASN A 10 32.51 -15.20 3.90
CA ASN A 10 31.13 -15.11 4.40
C ASN A 10 30.89 -16.29 5.35
N LYS A 11 31.28 -16.11 6.60
CA LYS A 11 31.01 -17.08 7.65
C LYS A 11 29.49 -17.11 7.92
N ARG A 12 28.89 -18.24 7.64
CA ARG A 12 27.46 -18.44 7.91
C ARG A 12 27.18 -18.39 9.41
N PRO A 13 26.11 -17.70 9.85
CA PRO A 13 25.73 -17.70 11.25
C PRO A 13 25.28 -19.11 11.68
N THR A 14 25.51 -19.42 12.95
CA THR A 14 24.99 -20.63 13.59
C THR A 14 23.49 -20.53 13.82
N LEU A 15 22.84 -21.69 14.06
CA LEU A 15 21.43 -21.69 14.42
C LEU A 15 21.16 -20.85 15.68
N ALA A 16 22.05 -20.93 16.68
CA ALA A 16 21.92 -20.13 17.90
C ALA A 16 21.96 -18.62 17.61
N GLU A 17 22.89 -18.16 16.73
CA GLU A 17 22.96 -16.76 16.31
C GLU A 17 21.71 -16.34 15.53
N ILE A 18 21.20 -17.20 14.65
CA ILE A 18 19.95 -16.95 13.92
C ILE A 18 18.79 -16.80 14.90
N MET A 19 18.66 -17.69 15.88
CA MET A 19 17.58 -17.64 16.87
C MET A 19 17.69 -16.45 17.83
N ALA A 20 18.89 -15.89 18.01
CA ALA A 20 19.13 -14.68 18.81
C ALA A 20 18.89 -13.39 18.02
N SER A 21 18.78 -13.44 16.70
CA SER A 21 18.49 -12.27 15.86
C SER A 21 17.04 -11.79 16.09
N PRO A 22 16.70 -10.54 15.69
CA PRO A 22 15.32 -10.07 15.75
C PRO A 22 14.37 -11.02 15.03
N ARG A 23 13.29 -11.38 15.71
CA ARG A 23 12.35 -12.38 15.21
C ARG A 23 11.42 -11.84 14.15
N SER A 24 11.06 -12.68 13.18
CA SER A 24 10.00 -12.38 12.23
C SER A 24 8.64 -12.38 12.92
N THR A 25 7.75 -11.51 12.46
CA THR A 25 6.35 -11.50 12.87
C THR A 25 5.51 -12.16 11.78
N PHE A 26 4.72 -13.15 12.16
CA PHE A 26 3.79 -13.83 11.27
C PHE A 26 2.39 -13.31 11.52
N VAL A 27 1.72 -12.86 10.46
CA VAL A 27 0.38 -12.26 10.55
C VAL A 27 -0.64 -13.21 9.93
N ASP A 28 -1.64 -13.61 10.69
CA ASP A 28 -2.78 -14.36 10.18
C ASP A 28 -3.77 -13.39 9.52
N VAL A 29 -3.58 -13.15 8.24
CA VAL A 29 -4.37 -12.18 7.48
C VAL A 29 -5.82 -12.62 7.33
N ALA A 30 -6.06 -13.92 7.13
CA ALA A 30 -7.41 -14.45 6.98
C ALA A 30 -8.21 -14.30 8.27
N GLY A 31 -7.59 -14.50 9.42
CA GLY A 31 -8.21 -14.34 10.74
C GLY A 31 -8.33 -12.89 11.22
N MET A 32 -7.70 -11.95 10.53
CA MET A 32 -7.74 -10.54 10.90
C MET A 32 -9.10 -9.92 10.51
N PRO A 33 -9.77 -9.20 11.43
CA PRO A 33 -11.02 -8.52 11.08
C PRO A 33 -10.77 -7.35 10.12
N TRP A 34 -11.71 -7.11 9.23
CA TRP A 34 -11.74 -5.89 8.43
C TRP A 34 -12.06 -4.69 9.29
N LYS A 35 -11.35 -3.60 9.08
CA LYS A 35 -11.53 -2.33 9.77
C LYS A 35 -12.09 -1.30 8.78
N GLU A 36 -13.16 -0.64 9.14
CA GLU A 36 -13.70 0.45 8.33
C GLU A 36 -12.72 1.61 8.25
N SER A 37 -12.51 2.11 7.04
CA SER A 37 -11.77 3.34 6.83
C SER A 37 -12.71 4.55 6.96
N LYS A 38 -12.14 5.77 6.92
CA LYS A 38 -12.94 7.00 6.87
C LYS A 38 -13.67 7.19 5.52
N PHE A 39 -13.34 6.40 4.51
CA PHE A 39 -13.95 6.49 3.18
C PHE A 39 -15.08 5.48 3.05
N PRO A 40 -16.31 5.90 2.63
CA PRO A 40 -17.42 4.99 2.48
C PRO A 40 -17.13 3.83 1.53
N GLY A 41 -17.48 2.62 1.98
CA GLY A 41 -17.31 1.40 1.18
C GLY A 41 -15.89 0.86 1.10
N ILE A 42 -14.96 1.41 1.88
CA ILE A 42 -13.56 1.01 1.89
C ILE A 42 -13.16 0.51 3.27
N GLU A 43 -12.71 -0.74 3.30
CA GLU A 43 -12.24 -1.42 4.51
C GLU A 43 -10.78 -1.85 4.34
N VAL A 44 -10.07 -1.97 5.44
CA VAL A 44 -8.63 -2.24 5.44
C VAL A 44 -8.25 -3.32 6.45
N LYS A 45 -7.14 -4.01 6.14
CA LYS A 45 -6.36 -4.82 7.08
C LYS A 45 -4.95 -4.29 7.10
N ILE A 46 -4.50 -3.78 8.23
CA ILE A 46 -3.14 -3.26 8.39
C ILE A 46 -2.22 -4.42 8.73
N LEU A 47 -1.29 -4.75 7.82
CA LEU A 47 -0.37 -5.86 7.99
C LEU A 47 0.93 -5.45 8.69
N TYR A 48 1.38 -4.23 8.44
CA TYR A 48 2.57 -3.64 9.04
C TYR A 48 2.41 -2.14 9.14
N GLU A 49 2.83 -1.57 10.25
CA GLU A 49 2.81 -0.14 10.47
C GLU A 49 4.01 0.26 11.33
N ASP A 50 4.72 1.30 10.89
CA ASP A 50 5.76 1.95 11.68
C ASP A 50 5.34 3.40 11.92
N ALA A 51 4.88 3.68 13.14
CA ALA A 51 4.41 5.01 13.52
C ALA A 51 5.50 6.08 13.46
N ALA A 52 6.77 5.70 13.64
CA ALA A 52 7.89 6.64 13.62
C ALA A 52 8.19 7.16 12.20
N THR A 53 8.04 6.32 11.17
CA THR A 53 8.32 6.68 9.77
C THR A 53 7.06 6.90 8.94
N GLY A 54 5.94 6.32 9.36
CA GLY A 54 4.70 6.27 8.59
C GLY A 54 4.67 5.16 7.54
N MET A 55 5.67 4.26 7.55
CA MET A 55 5.66 3.10 6.65
C MET A 55 4.46 2.21 6.95
N LEU A 56 3.78 1.77 5.91
CA LEU A 56 2.52 1.03 6.02
C LEU A 56 2.41 -0.03 4.93
N THR A 57 2.00 -1.22 5.32
CA THR A 57 1.53 -2.25 4.40
C THR A 57 0.09 -2.59 4.73
N VAL A 58 -0.79 -2.47 3.76
CA VAL A 58 -2.22 -2.59 3.96
C VAL A 58 -2.89 -3.36 2.83
N ILE A 59 -3.84 -4.23 3.19
CA ILE A 59 -4.80 -4.78 2.24
C ILE A 59 -6.05 -3.91 2.30
N THR A 60 -6.50 -3.47 1.14
CA THR A 60 -7.67 -2.62 0.99
C THR A 60 -8.75 -3.34 0.18
N ARG A 61 -9.96 -3.35 0.71
CA ARG A 61 -11.15 -3.84 0.02
C ARG A 61 -12.05 -2.65 -0.30
N MET A 62 -12.26 -2.41 -1.58
CA MET A 62 -13.10 -1.34 -2.07
C MET A 62 -14.38 -1.91 -2.65
N ALA A 63 -15.53 -1.49 -2.13
CA ALA A 63 -16.83 -1.86 -2.69
C ALA A 63 -16.99 -1.29 -4.10
N PRO A 64 -17.77 -1.94 -4.97
CA PRO A 64 -18.05 -1.39 -6.30
C PRO A 64 -18.59 0.04 -6.23
N GLY A 65 -17.97 0.95 -7.00
CA GLY A 65 -18.33 2.36 -7.06
C GLY A 65 -17.69 3.23 -5.97
N SER A 66 -16.93 2.63 -5.04
CA SER A 66 -16.20 3.41 -4.03
C SER A 66 -14.96 4.07 -4.61
N PHE A 67 -14.49 5.11 -3.94
CA PHE A 67 -13.30 5.83 -4.35
C PHE A 67 -12.56 6.43 -3.16
N ILE A 68 -11.27 6.62 -3.33
CA ILE A 68 -10.42 7.37 -2.40
C ILE A 68 -10.27 8.77 -2.96
N PRO A 69 -10.65 9.82 -2.20
CA PRO A 69 -10.61 11.21 -2.67
C PRO A 69 -9.24 11.66 -3.13
N LEU A 70 -9.20 12.79 -3.81
CA LEU A 70 -7.98 13.39 -4.34
C LEU A 70 -6.89 13.47 -3.27
N HIS A 71 -5.74 12.93 -3.59
CA HIS A 71 -4.58 12.91 -2.71
C HIS A 71 -3.28 12.91 -3.51
N THR A 72 -2.22 13.35 -2.84
CA THR A 72 -0.87 13.32 -3.38
C THR A 72 -0.04 12.31 -2.62
N HIS A 73 0.70 11.47 -3.35
CA HIS A 73 1.68 10.57 -2.76
C HIS A 73 2.92 11.35 -2.37
N THR A 74 3.24 11.38 -1.08
CA THR A 74 4.43 12.09 -0.57
C THR A 74 5.71 11.30 -0.82
N GLU A 75 5.59 10.00 -0.96
CA GLU A 75 6.64 9.05 -1.34
C GLU A 75 6.04 7.98 -2.24
N VAL A 76 6.90 7.11 -2.79
CA VAL A 76 6.43 6.06 -3.69
C VAL A 76 5.42 5.14 -2.98
N GLU A 77 4.34 4.83 -3.70
CA GLU A 77 3.40 3.77 -3.35
C GLU A 77 3.49 2.65 -4.37
N GLN A 78 3.42 1.41 -3.89
CA GLN A 78 3.37 0.22 -4.73
C GLN A 78 2.09 -0.55 -4.41
N THR A 79 1.32 -0.91 -5.43
CA THR A 79 0.06 -1.63 -5.27
C THR A 79 -0.04 -2.80 -6.24
N TYR A 80 -0.34 -3.97 -5.69
CA TYR A 80 -0.70 -5.16 -6.45
C TYR A 80 -2.20 -5.40 -6.32
N VAL A 81 -2.90 -5.48 -7.45
CA VAL A 81 -4.34 -5.73 -7.48
C VAL A 81 -4.59 -7.23 -7.51
N MET A 82 -5.30 -7.75 -6.50
CA MET A 82 -5.63 -9.16 -6.37
C MET A 82 -6.96 -9.49 -7.05
N GLU A 83 -7.95 -8.61 -6.92
CA GLU A 83 -9.29 -8.78 -7.50
C GLU A 83 -9.83 -7.43 -7.96
N GLY A 84 -10.66 -7.44 -9.00
CA GLY A 84 -11.32 -6.25 -9.50
C GLY A 84 -10.40 -5.33 -10.28
N SER A 85 -10.58 -4.03 -10.07
CA SER A 85 -9.88 -2.98 -10.83
C SER A 85 -9.68 -1.74 -9.97
N LEU A 86 -8.47 -1.21 -9.98
CA LEU A 86 -8.12 0.07 -9.37
C LEU A 86 -7.81 1.05 -10.49
N GLU A 87 -8.61 2.10 -10.61
CA GLU A 87 -8.57 3.04 -11.72
C GLU A 87 -8.29 4.47 -11.24
N ASP A 88 -7.56 5.20 -12.05
CA ASP A 88 -7.35 6.64 -11.87
C ASP A 88 -7.66 7.38 -13.19
N GLU A 89 -7.27 8.67 -13.27
CA GLU A 89 -7.54 9.53 -14.42
C GLU A 89 -6.77 9.10 -15.67
N GLN A 90 -5.75 8.25 -15.52
CA GLN A 90 -4.84 7.88 -16.60
C GLN A 90 -5.07 6.45 -17.10
N ASN A 91 -5.29 5.50 -16.18
CA ASN A 91 -5.35 4.09 -16.53
C ASN A 91 -6.01 3.26 -15.42
N ALA A 92 -6.09 1.96 -15.66
CA ALA A 92 -6.63 0.97 -14.74
C ALA A 92 -5.63 -0.17 -14.50
N ALA A 93 -5.48 -0.56 -13.24
CA ALA A 93 -4.79 -1.77 -12.85
C ALA A 93 -5.84 -2.83 -12.53
N THR A 94 -5.89 -3.88 -13.36
CA THR A 94 -6.81 -5.00 -13.19
C THR A 94 -6.18 -6.13 -12.38
N ALA A 95 -6.96 -7.14 -12.00
CA ALA A 95 -6.50 -8.27 -11.20
C ALA A 95 -5.24 -8.93 -11.78
N GLY A 96 -4.25 -9.17 -10.93
CA GLY A 96 -2.95 -9.71 -11.32
C GLY A 96 -1.95 -8.68 -11.82
N ASN A 97 -2.32 -7.41 -11.87
CA ASN A 97 -1.45 -6.33 -12.33
C ASN A 97 -0.99 -5.43 -11.18
N PHE A 98 0.02 -4.64 -11.47
CA PHE A 98 0.74 -3.83 -10.50
C PHE A 98 0.81 -2.38 -11.00
N VAL A 99 0.66 -1.45 -10.08
CA VAL A 99 0.89 -0.03 -10.31
C VAL A 99 1.79 0.53 -9.22
N TRP A 100 2.74 1.37 -9.61
CA TRP A 100 3.49 2.14 -8.63
C TRP A 100 3.34 3.62 -8.95
N ARG A 101 3.30 4.44 -7.92
CA ARG A 101 3.07 5.87 -8.02
C ARG A 101 4.26 6.59 -7.40
N PRO A 102 4.95 7.45 -8.17
CA PRO A 102 6.09 8.20 -7.66
C PRO A 102 5.63 9.28 -6.66
N ALA A 103 6.58 9.75 -5.85
CA ALA A 103 6.37 10.92 -5.02
C ALA A 103 5.89 12.10 -5.89
N GLY A 104 4.87 12.81 -5.42
CA GLY A 104 4.25 13.92 -6.14
C GLY A 104 3.09 13.52 -7.05
N ASN A 105 2.86 12.21 -7.27
CA ASN A 105 1.69 11.77 -8.04
C ASN A 105 0.41 12.15 -7.30
N THR A 106 -0.52 12.78 -8.01
CA THR A 106 -1.81 13.24 -7.48
C THR A 106 -2.94 12.62 -8.29
N HIS A 107 -3.88 11.95 -7.60
CA HIS A 107 -4.98 11.28 -8.26
C HIS A 107 -6.16 11.03 -7.34
N VAL A 108 -7.27 10.62 -7.94
CA VAL A 108 -8.39 9.96 -7.29
C VAL A 108 -8.32 8.48 -7.63
N ALA A 109 -8.48 7.61 -6.65
CA ALA A 109 -8.50 6.17 -6.88
C ALA A 109 -9.94 5.67 -6.89
N HIS A 110 -10.36 5.07 -7.98
CA HIS A 110 -11.71 4.54 -8.17
C HIS A 110 -11.71 3.02 -8.26
N ALA A 111 -12.76 2.40 -7.76
CA ALA A 111 -13.01 0.97 -7.94
C ALA A 111 -14.43 0.77 -8.50
N PRO A 112 -14.68 1.05 -9.78
CA PRO A 112 -16.04 0.97 -10.34
C PRO A 112 -16.65 -0.44 -10.25
N LYS A 113 -15.80 -1.47 -10.29
CA LYS A 113 -16.20 -2.88 -10.15
C LYS A 113 -15.81 -3.49 -8.82
N GLY A 114 -15.35 -2.67 -7.87
CA GLY A 114 -14.71 -3.14 -6.66
C GLY A 114 -13.25 -3.49 -6.87
N CYS A 115 -12.50 -3.58 -5.78
CA CYS A 115 -11.07 -3.90 -5.82
C CYS A 115 -10.62 -4.52 -4.51
N LEU A 116 -9.78 -5.53 -4.61
CA LEU A 116 -9.00 -6.05 -3.50
C LEU A 116 -7.52 -5.90 -3.87
N SER A 117 -6.77 -5.17 -3.05
CA SER A 117 -5.37 -4.85 -3.34
C SER A 117 -4.51 -4.87 -2.10
N ILE A 118 -3.20 -5.08 -2.29
CA ILE A 118 -2.19 -4.85 -1.26
C ILE A 118 -1.33 -3.66 -1.68
N SER A 119 -1.13 -2.72 -0.76
CA SER A 119 -0.34 -1.53 -1.00
C SER A 119 0.76 -1.36 0.04
N PHE A 120 1.90 -0.85 -0.43
CA PHE A 120 3.08 -0.56 0.36
C PHE A 120 3.36 0.94 0.29
N PHE A 121 3.28 1.62 1.44
CA PHE A 121 3.55 3.05 1.58
C PHE A 121 4.83 3.27 2.37
N ILE A 122 5.69 4.15 1.88
CA ILE A 122 6.86 4.60 2.64
C ILE A 122 6.45 5.69 3.63
N LYS A 123 5.54 6.59 3.22
CA LYS A 123 4.97 7.66 4.04
C LYS A 123 3.48 7.85 3.75
N PRO A 124 2.72 8.42 4.69
CA PRO A 124 1.30 8.72 4.47
C PRO A 124 1.08 9.67 3.29
N ASN A 125 -0.05 9.50 2.62
CA ASN A 125 -0.52 10.40 1.58
C ASN A 125 -0.99 11.74 2.15
N LYS A 126 -0.93 12.77 1.32
CA LYS A 126 -1.49 14.08 1.61
C LYS A 126 -2.85 14.20 0.94
N PHE A 127 -3.90 14.29 1.75
CA PHE A 127 -5.25 14.53 1.26
C PHE A 127 -5.53 16.02 1.16
N PHE A 128 -6.34 16.38 0.18
CA PHE A 128 -6.87 17.73 0.06
C PHE A 128 -8.13 17.86 0.92
N ASP A 129 -8.72 19.07 0.97
CA ASP A 129 -9.93 19.30 1.74
C ASP A 129 -11.08 18.41 1.25
N ASP A 130 -11.42 17.40 2.07
CA ASP A 130 -12.44 16.41 1.75
C ASP A 130 -13.80 17.05 1.51
N VAL A 131 -14.11 18.15 2.17
CA VAL A 131 -15.41 18.84 2.03
C VAL A 131 -15.57 19.42 0.62
N LEU A 132 -14.57 20.11 0.12
CA LEU A 132 -14.58 20.63 -1.25
C LEU A 132 -14.66 19.51 -2.28
N TRP A 133 -13.93 18.44 -2.05
CA TRP A 133 -13.92 17.31 -2.96
C TRP A 133 -15.28 16.61 -3.04
N PHE A 134 -15.89 16.32 -1.91
CA PHE A 134 -17.22 15.69 -1.87
C PHE A 134 -18.28 16.58 -2.50
N ASN A 135 -18.25 17.86 -2.24
CA ASN A 135 -19.16 18.79 -2.86
C ASN A 135 -19.03 18.82 -4.38
N ALA A 136 -17.80 18.72 -4.89
CA ALA A 136 -17.55 18.66 -6.32
C ALA A 136 -18.08 17.35 -6.95
N LEU A 137 -18.10 16.24 -6.20
CA LEU A 137 -18.67 14.98 -6.64
C LEU A 137 -20.19 15.00 -6.59
N ASP A 138 -20.79 15.58 -5.57
CA ASP A 138 -22.23 15.69 -5.42
C ASP A 138 -22.88 16.43 -6.59
N THR A 139 -22.18 17.35 -7.20
CA THR A 139 -22.67 18.08 -8.38
C THR A 139 -22.73 17.25 -9.66
N LYS A 140 -22.21 16.02 -9.65
CA LYS A 140 -22.15 15.13 -10.82
C LYS A 140 -23.21 14.03 -10.79
N THR A 141 -23.95 13.96 -9.75
CA THR A 141 -25.07 13.01 -9.64
C THR A 141 -26.38 13.60 -10.22
#